data_a5ce4ebb10ed7619c95b7434027962c9
#
_entry.id   a5ce4ebb10ed7619c95b7434027962c9
#
_cell.length_a   1.000
_cell.length_b   1.000
_cell.length_c   1.000
_cell.angle_alpha   90.00
_cell.angle_beta   90.00
_cell.angle_gamma   90.00
#
_symmetry.space_group_name_H-M   'P 1'
#
loop_
_entity.id
_entity.type
_entity.pdbx_description
1 polymer ?
#
loop_
_entity_poly.entity_id
_entity_poly.type
_entity_poly.pdbx_seq_one_letter_code
_entity_poly.pdbx_strand_id
1 'polypeptide(L)'
;MEVRTRFAPSPTGYMHIGNLRSGLYAYLFARHNHGKFLLRIEDTDQERFVEGATDLIYRTLRDVGMNWDEGPDIGGEYGPYVQSERKSMYLPFAEQLIKSGHAYRCFCTKEELEERRAAAAARGETFKYDKHCLHLSEAEIQAKLDAGVPYVIRQNVPTEGTTSFTDMVFGTITVNNSDLDDNILIKADGMPTYNFANVVDDHLMKISHVMRGMEYLSSTPKYNLLYEAFGWEIPHYIHMTPIMRDAQHKLSKRDGDASYADFVDKGYLKEALVNYVALLGWNPGDDREIFSLSELCEAFDVSGMSKSPAIFDPEKLTWMNAQYIMALSKEEFTRHAMPWYEKAGIAHMDTDILCRILQQRVRVFNERPDMVDFLTRLDEGYDTALFTNKKSKTDSAVSKEVLEMVIPVLEALPDWNEELLHDTLIGMAAEKGMKNGTLLWPVRIAMAGKAVTPGGAIEIGVLLGKDETMRRLKIGLEKLQ
;
A
#
# COMPACT_ATOMS: atom_id res chain seq x y z
N MET A 1 26.35 -10.77 14.95
CA MET A 1 24.94 -11.02 15.36
C MET A 1 24.11 -11.25 14.11
N GLU A 2 23.20 -12.22 14.08
CA GLU A 2 22.25 -12.41 12.98
C GLU A 2 21.30 -11.19 12.90
N VAL A 3 21.04 -10.67 11.70
CA VAL A 3 20.05 -9.60 11.53
C VAL A 3 18.66 -10.18 11.71
N ARG A 4 17.91 -9.62 12.66
CA ARG A 4 16.53 -10.00 12.95
C ARG A 4 15.68 -8.74 13.03
N THR A 5 14.73 -8.63 12.14
CA THR A 5 13.76 -7.54 12.11
C THR A 5 12.35 -8.05 12.38
N ARG A 6 11.44 -7.17 12.66
CA ARG A 6 10.03 -7.53 12.80
C ARG A 6 9.11 -6.49 12.18
N PHE A 7 8.01 -6.96 11.63
CA PHE A 7 6.82 -6.16 11.43
C PHE A 7 5.86 -6.46 12.59
N ALA A 8 5.40 -5.43 13.26
CA ALA A 8 4.62 -5.56 14.49
C ALA A 8 3.32 -4.73 14.41
N PRO A 9 2.38 -5.12 13.51
CA PRO A 9 1.14 -4.38 13.32
C PRO A 9 0.14 -4.63 14.45
N SER A 10 -0.63 -3.58 14.79
CA SER A 10 -1.85 -3.73 15.59
C SER A 10 -3.03 -4.10 14.68
N PRO A 11 -3.87 -5.07 15.06
CA PRO A 11 -4.99 -5.55 14.24
C PRO A 11 -6.20 -4.60 14.33
N THR A 12 -6.06 -3.40 13.77
CA THR A 12 -7.05 -2.31 13.86
C THR A 12 -7.79 -2.03 12.53
N GLY A 13 -7.78 -2.99 11.60
CA GLY A 13 -8.46 -2.90 10.30
C GLY A 13 -7.52 -3.01 9.10
N TYR A 14 -7.93 -2.40 7.98
CA TYR A 14 -7.18 -2.50 6.71
C TYR A 14 -5.76 -1.98 6.80
N MET A 15 -4.85 -2.67 6.08
CA MET A 15 -3.44 -2.27 6.03
C MET A 15 -3.26 -1.01 5.19
N HIS A 16 -2.95 0.10 5.86
CA HIS A 16 -2.57 1.36 5.22
C HIS A 16 -1.20 1.22 4.54
N ILE A 17 -0.97 1.89 3.40
CA ILE A 17 0.30 1.81 2.67
C ILE A 17 1.51 2.26 3.53
N GLY A 18 1.31 3.14 4.52
CA GLY A 18 2.36 3.49 5.49
C GLY A 18 2.79 2.31 6.36
N ASN A 19 1.83 1.48 6.80
CA ASN A 19 2.14 0.25 7.54
C ASN A 19 2.79 -0.79 6.63
N LEU A 20 2.28 -0.93 5.39
CA LEU A 20 2.88 -1.80 4.38
C LEU A 20 4.33 -1.42 4.13
N ARG A 21 4.65 -0.10 4.01
CA ARG A 21 6.03 0.37 3.86
C ARG A 21 6.90 0.00 5.04
N SER A 22 6.38 0.14 6.26
CA SER A 22 7.14 -0.21 7.47
C SER A 22 7.49 -1.70 7.50
N GLY A 23 6.54 -2.56 7.14
CA GLY A 23 6.76 -3.99 6.98
C GLY A 23 7.72 -4.30 5.85
N LEU A 24 7.56 -3.63 4.70
CA LEU A 24 8.39 -3.82 3.52
C LEU A 24 9.86 -3.48 3.81
N TYR A 25 10.14 -2.33 4.42
CA TYR A 25 11.52 -1.96 4.74
C TYR A 25 12.17 -2.92 5.74
N ALA A 26 11.42 -3.36 6.75
CA ALA A 26 11.92 -4.38 7.68
C ALA A 26 12.21 -5.71 6.98
N TYR A 27 11.36 -6.11 6.04
CA TYR A 27 11.55 -7.29 5.19
C TYR A 27 12.78 -7.16 4.28
N LEU A 28 12.86 -6.05 3.53
CA LEU A 28 13.97 -5.80 2.60
C LEU A 28 15.30 -5.76 3.34
N PHE A 29 15.37 -5.08 4.48
CA PHE A 29 16.59 -5.01 5.29
C PHE A 29 17.01 -6.38 5.82
N ALA A 30 16.06 -7.19 6.31
CA ALA A 30 16.36 -8.56 6.74
C ALA A 30 16.89 -9.40 5.58
N ARG A 31 16.22 -9.37 4.41
CA ARG A 31 16.63 -10.17 3.25
C ARG A 31 17.95 -9.72 2.65
N HIS A 32 18.19 -8.42 2.56
CA HIS A 32 19.48 -7.86 2.14
C HIS A 32 20.65 -8.36 2.98
N ASN A 33 20.46 -8.45 4.29
CA ASN A 33 21.47 -8.90 5.23
C ASN A 33 21.43 -10.42 5.51
N HIS A 34 20.72 -11.21 4.71
CA HIS A 34 20.56 -12.66 4.89
C HIS A 34 20.04 -13.04 6.28
N GLY A 35 19.25 -12.17 6.90
CA GLY A 35 18.68 -12.31 8.23
C GLY A 35 17.24 -12.81 8.22
N LYS A 36 16.61 -12.74 9.39
CA LYS A 36 15.22 -13.18 9.61
C LYS A 36 14.26 -12.01 9.71
N PHE A 37 13.09 -12.17 9.11
CA PHE A 37 11.96 -11.26 9.21
C PHE A 37 10.84 -11.93 10.00
N LEU A 38 10.40 -11.32 11.10
CA LEU A 38 9.38 -11.83 12.01
C LEU A 38 8.08 -11.06 11.87
N LEU A 39 6.97 -11.75 12.08
CA LEU A 39 5.64 -11.11 12.24
C LEU A 39 5.18 -11.26 13.69
N ARG A 40 4.89 -10.14 14.36
CA ARG A 40 4.31 -10.10 15.71
C ARG A 40 3.02 -9.29 15.71
N ILE A 41 1.94 -9.82 16.23
CA ILE A 41 0.67 -9.11 16.37
C ILE A 41 0.64 -8.37 17.70
N GLU A 42 0.50 -7.05 17.65
CA GLU A 42 0.44 -6.18 18.82
C GLU A 42 -1.01 -5.77 19.12
N ASP A 43 -1.70 -6.61 19.88
CA ASP A 43 -3.10 -6.51 20.26
C ASP A 43 -3.31 -6.10 21.72
N THR A 44 -2.37 -5.40 22.33
CA THR A 44 -2.47 -4.92 23.73
C THR A 44 -3.61 -3.92 23.94
N ASP A 45 -4.07 -3.26 22.88
CA ASP A 45 -5.24 -2.38 22.87
C ASP A 45 -6.48 -3.15 22.38
N GLN A 46 -7.13 -3.86 23.30
CA GLN A 46 -8.31 -4.69 23.03
C GLN A 46 -9.55 -3.88 22.62
N GLU A 47 -9.61 -2.58 22.95
CA GLU A 47 -10.72 -1.71 22.57
C GLU A 47 -10.70 -1.38 21.06
N ARG A 48 -9.51 -1.42 20.44
CA ARG A 48 -9.33 -1.18 19.01
C ARG A 48 -9.23 -2.44 18.16
N PHE A 49 -9.33 -3.60 18.78
CA PHE A 49 -9.27 -4.86 18.05
C PHE A 49 -10.42 -4.96 17.04
N VAL A 50 -10.13 -5.33 15.80
CA VAL A 50 -11.11 -5.57 14.75
C VAL A 50 -11.03 -7.03 14.34
N GLU A 51 -12.14 -7.73 14.44
CA GLU A 51 -12.25 -9.13 14.03
C GLU A 51 -11.89 -9.30 12.54
N GLY A 52 -11.08 -10.31 12.21
CA GLY A 52 -10.58 -10.56 10.84
C GLY A 52 -9.41 -9.68 10.40
N ALA A 53 -9.02 -8.64 11.17
CA ALA A 53 -7.89 -7.78 10.80
C ALA A 53 -6.56 -8.54 10.76
N THR A 54 -6.36 -9.51 11.63
CA THR A 54 -5.16 -10.36 11.64
C THR A 54 -5.04 -11.19 10.36
N ASP A 55 -6.13 -11.81 9.92
CA ASP A 55 -6.17 -12.58 8.67
C ASP A 55 -5.91 -11.69 7.45
N LEU A 56 -6.41 -10.45 7.49
CA LEU A 56 -6.15 -9.48 6.44
C LEU A 56 -4.66 -9.09 6.37
N ILE A 57 -4.00 -8.94 7.53
CA ILE A 57 -2.55 -8.71 7.60
C ILE A 57 -1.82 -9.88 6.93
N TYR A 58 -2.12 -11.12 7.31
CA TYR A 58 -1.47 -12.32 6.74
C TYR A 58 -1.67 -12.42 5.24
N ARG A 59 -2.90 -12.22 4.76
CA ARG A 59 -3.22 -12.25 3.32
C ARG A 59 -2.45 -11.18 2.56
N THR A 60 -2.46 -9.93 3.05
CA THR A 60 -1.76 -8.84 2.40
C THR A 60 -0.26 -9.10 2.29
N LEU A 61 0.38 -9.52 3.38
CA LEU A 61 1.83 -9.79 3.37
C LEU A 61 2.19 -10.94 2.42
N ARG A 62 1.41 -12.02 2.42
CA ARG A 62 1.62 -13.15 1.50
C ARG A 62 1.37 -12.77 0.05
N ASP A 63 0.34 -11.98 -0.20
CA ASP A 63 -0.02 -11.52 -1.54
C ASP A 63 1.11 -10.69 -2.18
N VAL A 64 1.76 -9.84 -1.39
CA VAL A 64 2.91 -9.05 -1.85
C VAL A 64 4.25 -9.80 -1.75
N GLY A 65 4.25 -11.07 -1.38
CA GLY A 65 5.46 -11.92 -1.32
C GLY A 65 6.34 -11.72 -0.08
N MET A 66 5.91 -10.95 0.92
CA MET A 66 6.64 -10.74 2.17
C MET A 66 6.39 -11.88 3.17
N ASN A 67 6.95 -13.05 2.89
CA ASN A 67 6.86 -14.20 3.80
C ASN A 67 7.79 -14.01 5.01
N TRP A 68 7.26 -14.27 6.20
CA TRP A 68 8.00 -14.20 7.46
C TRP A 68 8.59 -15.56 7.85
N ASP A 69 9.67 -15.53 8.62
CA ASP A 69 10.39 -16.73 9.06
C ASP A 69 9.86 -17.26 10.40
N GLU A 70 9.27 -16.38 11.21
CA GLU A 70 8.65 -16.69 12.49
C GLU A 70 7.41 -15.81 12.67
N GLY A 71 6.34 -16.36 13.22
CA GLY A 71 5.09 -15.60 13.41
C GLY A 71 3.95 -16.42 14.00
N PRO A 72 2.77 -15.81 14.20
CA PRO A 72 1.68 -16.45 14.94
C PRO A 72 1.18 -17.75 14.32
N ASP A 73 1.14 -17.82 13.00
CA ASP A 73 0.56 -18.93 12.24
C ASP A 73 1.56 -20.01 11.84
N ILE A 74 2.86 -19.68 11.81
CA ILE A 74 3.92 -20.63 11.46
C ILE A 74 4.77 -21.04 12.66
N GLY A 75 4.62 -20.34 13.81
CA GLY A 75 5.42 -20.57 15.00
C GLY A 75 6.83 -20.03 14.88
N GLY A 76 7.73 -20.57 15.70
CA GLY A 76 9.14 -20.23 15.79
C GLY A 76 9.69 -20.46 17.19
N GLU A 77 10.97 -20.13 17.38
CA GLU A 77 11.70 -20.42 18.62
C GLU A 77 11.26 -19.54 19.80
N TYR A 78 10.77 -18.31 19.52
CA TYR A 78 10.53 -17.27 20.54
C TYR A 78 9.04 -16.94 20.73
N GLY A 79 8.15 -17.84 20.33
CA GLY A 79 6.71 -17.68 20.48
C GLY A 79 6.22 -17.62 21.94
N PRO A 80 4.93 -17.32 22.13
CA PRO A 80 3.92 -16.90 21.14
C PRO A 80 4.25 -15.55 20.48
N TYR A 81 3.67 -15.30 19.28
CA TYR A 81 3.90 -14.06 18.54
C TYR A 81 2.68 -13.11 18.52
N VAL A 82 1.74 -13.32 19.44
CA VAL A 82 0.60 -12.43 19.71
C VAL A 82 0.74 -11.91 21.12
N GLN A 83 0.70 -10.60 21.32
CA GLN A 83 1.02 -9.98 22.62
C GLN A 83 0.03 -10.35 23.71
N SER A 84 -1.27 -10.48 23.41
CA SER A 84 -2.27 -10.93 24.41
C SER A 84 -1.97 -12.34 24.96
N GLU A 85 -1.43 -13.23 24.13
CA GLU A 85 -1.03 -14.58 24.56
C GLU A 85 0.22 -14.58 25.47
N ARG A 86 0.99 -13.49 25.43
CA ARG A 86 2.21 -13.29 26.25
C ARG A 86 1.94 -12.56 27.56
N LYS A 87 0.68 -12.24 27.88
CA LYS A 87 0.29 -11.41 29.04
C LYS A 87 1.02 -11.80 30.33
N SER A 88 1.09 -13.08 30.64
CA SER A 88 1.73 -13.58 31.86
C SER A 88 3.25 -13.38 31.91
N MET A 89 3.89 -13.11 30.78
CA MET A 89 5.35 -12.94 30.69
C MET A 89 5.82 -11.55 31.12
N TYR A 90 4.96 -10.51 31.06
CA TYR A 90 5.40 -9.13 31.27
C TYR A 90 5.49 -8.73 32.74
N LEU A 91 4.58 -9.19 33.59
CA LEU A 91 4.54 -8.81 35.01
C LEU A 91 5.85 -9.12 35.74
N PRO A 92 6.51 -10.31 35.60
CA PRO A 92 7.78 -10.59 36.23
C PRO A 92 8.89 -9.60 35.90
N PHE A 93 8.95 -9.09 34.64
CA PHE A 93 9.91 -8.07 34.25
C PHE A 93 9.59 -6.71 34.90
N ALA A 94 8.32 -6.34 34.96
CA ALA A 94 7.92 -5.09 35.63
C ALA A 94 8.23 -5.14 37.12
N GLU A 95 8.06 -6.27 37.79
CA GLU A 95 8.46 -6.48 39.21
C GLU A 95 9.96 -6.45 39.39
N GLN A 96 10.75 -6.95 38.45
CA GLN A 96 12.21 -6.83 38.49
C GLN A 96 12.61 -5.33 38.45
N LEU A 97 11.96 -4.49 37.60
CA LEU A 97 12.19 -3.04 37.56
C LEU A 97 11.80 -2.36 38.88
N ILE A 98 10.72 -2.78 39.54
CA ILE A 98 10.34 -2.26 40.87
C ILE A 98 11.44 -2.58 41.90
N LYS A 99 11.92 -3.81 41.93
CA LYS A 99 12.99 -4.24 42.87
C LYS A 99 14.30 -3.49 42.66
N SER A 100 14.60 -3.11 41.40
CA SER A 100 15.81 -2.35 41.05
C SER A 100 15.63 -0.83 41.12
N GLY A 101 14.42 -0.35 41.48
CA GLY A 101 14.12 1.07 41.60
C GLY A 101 13.84 1.81 40.26
N HIS A 102 13.75 1.09 39.14
CA HIS A 102 13.49 1.64 37.83
C HIS A 102 11.99 1.65 37.45
N ALA A 103 11.13 1.13 38.33
CA ALA A 103 9.68 1.24 38.24
C ALA A 103 9.05 1.32 39.64
N TYR A 104 7.78 1.70 39.67
CA TYR A 104 7.03 1.79 40.94
C TYR A 104 5.53 1.59 40.70
N ARG A 105 4.80 1.24 41.77
CA ARG A 105 3.33 1.14 41.76
C ARG A 105 2.71 2.51 41.91
N CYS A 106 1.79 2.84 41.02
CA CYS A 106 1.03 4.10 41.06
C CYS A 106 -0.44 3.80 41.30
N PHE A 107 -0.98 4.30 42.41
CA PHE A 107 -2.34 4.13 42.89
C PHE A 107 -3.25 5.33 42.57
N CYS A 108 -2.78 6.32 41.82
CA CYS A 108 -3.60 7.47 41.41
C CYS A 108 -4.78 7.03 40.56
N THR A 109 -5.98 7.57 40.87
CA THR A 109 -7.16 7.34 40.06
C THR A 109 -7.14 8.19 38.77
N LYS A 110 -8.04 7.87 37.86
CA LYS A 110 -8.19 8.67 36.63
C LYS A 110 -8.62 10.11 36.95
N GLU A 111 -9.52 10.24 37.90
CA GLU A 111 -10.05 11.52 38.36
C GLU A 111 -8.94 12.42 38.96
N GLU A 112 -8.13 11.86 39.85
CA GLU A 112 -6.97 12.59 40.41
C GLU A 112 -5.97 13.03 39.34
N LEU A 113 -5.73 12.20 38.31
CA LEU A 113 -4.85 12.56 37.21
C LEU A 113 -5.45 13.62 36.30
N GLU A 114 -6.77 13.59 36.08
CA GLU A 114 -7.49 14.61 35.30
C GLU A 114 -7.51 15.97 36.03
N GLU A 115 -7.72 15.99 37.34
CA GLU A 115 -7.61 17.22 38.15
C GLU A 115 -6.22 17.84 38.07
N ARG A 116 -5.16 17.03 38.20
CA ARG A 116 -3.76 17.49 38.06
C ARG A 116 -3.46 18.01 36.66
N ARG A 117 -3.99 17.35 35.63
CA ARG A 117 -3.88 17.77 34.23
C ARG A 117 -4.57 19.11 34.00
N ALA A 118 -5.78 19.27 34.52
CA ALA A 118 -6.52 20.51 34.42
C ALA A 118 -5.81 21.66 35.16
N ALA A 119 -5.22 21.37 36.32
CA ALA A 119 -4.45 22.35 37.08
C ALA A 119 -3.15 22.80 36.37
N ALA A 120 -2.45 21.87 35.70
CA ALA A 120 -1.29 22.17 34.85
C ALA A 120 -1.69 23.06 33.66
N ALA A 121 -2.77 22.66 32.96
CA ALA A 121 -3.29 23.41 31.81
C ALA A 121 -3.71 24.85 32.21
N ALA A 122 -4.31 25.04 33.39
CA ALA A 122 -4.67 26.35 33.91
C ALA A 122 -3.44 27.26 34.16
N ARG A 123 -2.27 26.68 34.38
CA ARG A 123 -0.98 27.40 34.51
C ARG A 123 -0.23 27.55 33.18
N GLY A 124 -0.80 27.03 32.07
CA GLY A 124 -0.13 27.03 30.76
C GLY A 124 1.02 26.01 30.65
N GLU A 125 1.06 25.02 31.53
CA GLU A 125 2.09 23.99 31.60
C GLU A 125 1.63 22.70 30.90
N THR A 126 2.55 22.00 30.24
CA THR A 126 2.31 20.64 29.79
C THR A 126 2.30 19.70 30.99
N PHE A 127 1.21 18.96 31.16
CA PHE A 127 1.08 17.99 32.25
C PHE A 127 2.16 16.91 32.15
N LYS A 128 2.91 16.73 33.23
CA LYS A 128 3.77 15.56 33.49
C LYS A 128 3.35 14.92 34.80
N TYR A 129 3.48 13.61 34.90
CA TYR A 129 3.22 12.93 36.14
C TYR A 129 4.29 13.27 37.16
N ASP A 130 3.85 13.78 38.33
CA ASP A 130 4.69 14.35 39.37
C ASP A 130 5.40 13.32 40.29
N LYS A 131 5.41 12.04 39.89
CA LYS A 131 5.97 10.93 40.66
C LYS A 131 5.36 10.76 42.05
N HIS A 132 4.13 11.25 42.29
CA HIS A 132 3.46 11.23 43.58
C HIS A 132 3.58 9.89 44.32
N CYS A 133 3.31 8.77 43.62
CA CYS A 133 3.37 7.44 44.25
C CYS A 133 4.77 6.88 44.39
N LEU A 134 5.81 7.48 43.82
CA LEU A 134 7.18 7.03 43.95
C LEU A 134 7.68 7.14 45.40
N HIS A 135 7.15 8.14 46.16
CA HIS A 135 7.59 8.46 47.52
C HIS A 135 6.75 7.77 48.59
N LEU A 136 5.80 6.88 48.24
CA LEU A 136 5.08 6.09 49.22
C LEU A 136 6.04 5.12 49.94
N SER A 137 5.88 5.00 51.28
CA SER A 137 6.61 4.04 52.07
C SER A 137 6.13 2.61 51.77
N GLU A 138 6.97 1.61 52.02
CA GLU A 138 6.60 0.20 51.88
C GLU A 138 5.32 -0.16 52.65
N ALA A 139 5.16 0.40 53.86
CA ALA A 139 3.94 0.19 54.67
C ALA A 139 2.68 0.74 54.03
N GLU A 140 2.75 1.97 53.41
CA GLU A 140 1.63 2.53 52.69
C GLU A 140 1.32 1.75 51.42
N ILE A 141 2.33 1.31 50.69
CA ILE A 141 2.15 0.46 49.50
C ILE A 141 1.46 -0.85 49.92
N GLN A 142 1.96 -1.52 50.98
CA GLN A 142 1.40 -2.77 51.43
C GLN A 142 -0.06 -2.62 51.91
N ALA A 143 -0.34 -1.57 52.66
CA ALA A 143 -1.71 -1.28 53.15
C ALA A 143 -2.70 -1.08 51.93
N LYS A 144 -2.27 -0.41 50.85
CA LYS A 144 -3.06 -0.26 49.65
C LYS A 144 -3.26 -1.57 48.90
N LEU A 145 -2.22 -2.41 48.82
CA LEU A 145 -2.30 -3.77 48.21
C LEU A 145 -3.23 -4.68 49.03
N ASP A 146 -3.14 -4.69 50.36
CA ASP A 146 -4.01 -5.46 51.22
C ASP A 146 -5.48 -5.01 51.17
N ALA A 147 -5.69 -3.71 50.93
CA ALA A 147 -7.01 -3.13 50.70
C ALA A 147 -7.55 -3.37 49.28
N GLY A 148 -6.78 -4.04 48.41
CA GLY A 148 -7.18 -4.32 47.01
C GLY A 148 -7.32 -3.07 46.13
N VAL A 149 -6.60 -1.98 46.43
CA VAL A 149 -6.65 -0.76 45.65
C VAL A 149 -6.02 -1.02 44.27
N PRO A 150 -6.72 -0.75 43.17
CA PRO A 150 -6.18 -0.92 41.83
C PRO A 150 -4.94 -0.03 41.63
N TYR A 151 -3.95 -0.54 40.92
CA TYR A 151 -2.73 0.19 40.60
C TYR A 151 -2.24 -0.09 39.19
N VAL A 152 -1.40 0.80 38.70
CA VAL A 152 -0.59 0.58 37.49
C VAL A 152 0.90 0.54 37.88
N ILE A 153 1.73 -0.05 37.05
CA ILE A 153 3.19 0.02 37.21
C ILE A 153 3.72 1.08 36.25
N ARG A 154 4.46 2.05 36.78
CA ARG A 154 5.09 3.12 35.99
C ARG A 154 6.60 2.96 35.95
N GLN A 155 7.20 3.30 34.84
CA GLN A 155 8.64 3.49 34.70
C GLN A 155 9.09 4.67 35.59
N ASN A 156 10.18 4.50 36.31
CA ASN A 156 10.83 5.59 37.03
C ASN A 156 11.92 6.18 36.14
N VAL A 157 11.59 7.21 35.38
CA VAL A 157 12.51 7.91 34.48
C VAL A 157 13.39 8.86 35.31
N PRO A 158 14.72 8.90 35.10
CA PRO A 158 15.57 9.91 35.76
C PRO A 158 15.11 11.32 35.45
N THR A 159 15.20 12.24 36.45
CA THR A 159 14.80 13.65 36.29
C THR A 159 15.95 14.53 35.85
N GLU A 160 17.20 14.07 36.03
CA GLU A 160 18.41 14.81 35.69
C GLU A 160 19.22 14.09 34.61
N GLY A 161 20.11 14.83 33.96
CA GLY A 161 20.98 14.30 32.91
C GLY A 161 20.29 14.21 31.56
N THR A 162 20.91 13.45 30.67
CA THR A 162 20.45 13.27 29.30
C THR A 162 20.48 11.79 28.89
N THR A 163 19.59 11.38 28.02
CA THR A 163 19.60 10.07 27.37
C THR A 163 19.85 10.25 25.88
N SER A 164 20.84 9.53 25.36
CA SER A 164 21.22 9.59 23.94
C SER A 164 21.06 8.24 23.28
N PHE A 165 20.73 8.24 21.99
CA PHE A 165 20.76 7.04 21.15
C PHE A 165 21.17 7.41 19.74
N THR A 166 21.66 6.42 18.99
CA THR A 166 22.01 6.59 17.59
C THR A 166 20.97 5.90 16.72
N ASP A 167 20.36 6.70 15.83
CA ASP A 167 19.49 6.20 14.76
C ASP A 167 20.27 6.10 13.46
N MET A 168 20.10 5.02 12.71
CA MET A 168 20.86 4.78 11.48
C MET A 168 20.51 5.79 10.36
N VAL A 169 19.32 6.43 10.43
CA VAL A 169 18.90 7.45 9.46
C VAL A 169 19.16 8.85 9.99
N PHE A 170 18.75 9.15 11.22
CA PHE A 170 18.79 10.51 11.77
C PHE A 170 20.08 10.84 12.52
N GLY A 171 20.93 9.85 12.79
CA GLY A 171 22.16 10.03 13.57
C GLY A 171 21.91 10.06 15.08
N THR A 172 22.80 10.66 15.84
CA THR A 172 22.70 10.70 17.30
C THR A 172 21.67 11.74 17.74
N ILE A 173 20.73 11.28 18.56
CA ILE A 173 19.66 12.09 19.18
C ILE A 173 19.85 12.08 20.68
N THR A 174 19.88 13.27 21.27
CA THR A 174 20.02 13.48 22.73
C THR A 174 18.82 14.23 23.25
N VAL A 175 18.21 13.76 24.32
CA VAL A 175 17.10 14.44 25.01
C VAL A 175 17.42 14.60 26.49
N ASN A 176 16.95 15.70 27.08
CA ASN A 176 17.03 15.85 28.51
C ASN A 176 16.07 14.90 29.21
N ASN A 177 16.50 14.20 30.24
CA ASN A 177 15.62 13.31 31.00
C ASN A 177 14.45 14.07 31.63
N SER A 178 14.65 15.34 31.99
CA SER A 178 13.57 16.22 32.45
C SER A 178 12.43 16.39 31.41
N ASP A 179 12.66 16.12 30.15
CA ASP A 179 11.64 16.20 29.09
C ASP A 179 10.85 14.89 28.91
N LEU A 180 11.30 13.84 29.53
CA LEU A 180 10.64 12.52 29.51
C LEU A 180 9.60 12.41 30.63
N ASP A 181 8.54 11.60 30.40
CA ASP A 181 7.50 11.33 31.39
C ASP A 181 7.51 9.84 31.80
N ASP A 182 7.07 9.54 33.01
CA ASP A 182 6.96 8.18 33.52
C ASP A 182 5.85 7.41 32.81
N ASN A 183 6.22 6.53 31.89
CA ASN A 183 5.27 5.69 31.16
C ASN A 183 4.59 4.68 32.10
N ILE A 184 3.32 4.40 31.84
CA ILE A 184 2.70 3.19 32.38
C ILE A 184 3.32 2.00 31.63
N LEU A 185 3.84 1.03 32.37
CA LEU A 185 4.36 -0.24 31.85
C LEU A 185 3.27 -1.33 31.86
N ILE A 186 2.60 -1.51 33.01
CA ILE A 186 1.49 -2.45 33.19
C ILE A 186 0.25 -1.68 33.62
N LYS A 187 -0.85 -1.93 32.93
CA LYS A 187 -2.18 -1.40 33.23
C LYS A 187 -2.81 -2.10 34.43
N ALA A 188 -3.86 -1.53 35.01
CA ALA A 188 -4.57 -2.09 36.17
C ALA A 188 -5.22 -3.47 35.87
N ASP A 189 -5.51 -3.80 34.63
CA ASP A 189 -5.99 -5.10 34.17
C ASP A 189 -4.86 -6.16 34.00
N GLY A 190 -3.63 -5.77 34.28
CA GLY A 190 -2.44 -6.60 34.13
C GLY A 190 -1.89 -6.70 32.71
N MET A 191 -2.51 -6.04 31.74
CA MET A 191 -1.97 -5.95 30.38
C MET A 191 -0.82 -4.95 30.31
N PRO A 192 0.24 -5.22 29.55
CA PRO A 192 1.28 -4.23 29.31
C PRO A 192 0.74 -3.11 28.41
N THR A 193 1.38 -1.96 28.49
CA THR A 193 1.25 -0.97 27.44
C THR A 193 2.17 -1.32 26.27
N TYR A 194 1.91 -0.74 25.10
CA TYR A 194 2.81 -0.83 23.94
C TYR A 194 4.26 -0.49 24.32
N ASN A 195 4.45 0.56 25.10
CA ASN A 195 5.78 1.07 25.49
C ASN A 195 6.63 0.06 26.27
N PHE A 196 6.03 -0.89 26.92
CA PHE A 196 6.71 -1.93 27.67
C PHE A 196 6.78 -3.25 26.89
N ALA A 197 5.65 -3.66 26.31
CA ALA A 197 5.57 -4.92 25.58
C ALA A 197 6.58 -4.97 24.43
N ASN A 198 6.74 -3.88 23.66
CA ASN A 198 7.67 -3.86 22.53
C ASN A 198 9.14 -4.08 22.98
N VAL A 199 9.56 -3.52 24.12
CA VAL A 199 10.93 -3.67 24.65
C VAL A 199 11.18 -5.12 25.11
N VAL A 200 10.25 -5.68 25.88
CA VAL A 200 10.36 -7.06 26.38
C VAL A 200 10.36 -8.06 25.23
N ASP A 201 9.44 -7.88 24.27
CA ASP A 201 9.31 -8.79 23.14
C ASP A 201 10.48 -8.69 22.18
N ASP A 202 10.95 -7.49 21.86
CA ASP A 202 12.10 -7.27 20.98
C ASP A 202 13.35 -7.93 21.60
N HIS A 203 13.53 -7.83 22.92
CA HIS A 203 14.62 -8.54 23.62
C HIS A 203 14.45 -10.06 23.57
N LEU A 204 13.29 -10.58 23.95
CA LEU A 204 13.03 -12.03 24.02
C LEU A 204 13.07 -12.69 22.64
N MET A 205 12.62 -11.98 21.59
CA MET A 205 12.64 -12.44 20.19
C MET A 205 13.97 -12.15 19.49
N LYS A 206 14.98 -11.63 20.23
CA LYS A 206 16.32 -11.34 19.70
C LYS A 206 16.31 -10.39 18.51
N ILE A 207 15.42 -9.40 18.53
CA ILE A 207 15.38 -8.38 17.49
C ILE A 207 16.64 -7.52 17.55
N SER A 208 17.38 -7.51 16.46
CA SER A 208 18.63 -6.75 16.35
C SER A 208 18.41 -5.34 15.79
N HIS A 209 17.40 -5.16 14.93
CA HIS A 209 17.10 -3.88 14.29
C HIS A 209 15.60 -3.58 14.36
N VAL A 210 15.28 -2.40 14.86
CA VAL A 210 13.91 -1.91 15.03
C VAL A 210 13.62 -0.86 13.98
N MET A 211 12.81 -1.23 12.97
CA MET A 211 12.33 -0.32 11.93
C MET A 211 10.90 0.12 12.25
N ARG A 212 10.64 1.45 12.28
CA ARG A 212 9.32 2.02 12.59
C ARG A 212 9.22 3.49 12.22
N GLY A 213 8.04 4.08 12.32
CA GLY A 213 7.80 5.48 12.03
C GLY A 213 8.53 6.44 12.98
N MET A 214 8.87 7.63 12.50
CA MET A 214 9.60 8.66 13.25
C MET A 214 8.81 9.22 14.45
N GLU A 215 7.52 8.96 14.55
CA GLU A 215 6.69 9.31 15.72
C GLU A 215 7.19 8.68 17.01
N TYR A 216 7.98 7.61 16.92
CA TYR A 216 8.59 6.95 18.06
C TYR A 216 9.95 7.51 18.47
N LEU A 217 10.52 8.46 17.73
CA LEU A 217 11.81 9.07 18.08
C LEU A 217 11.79 9.66 19.50
N SER A 218 10.69 10.36 19.87
CA SER A 218 10.54 10.96 21.20
C SER A 218 10.36 9.93 22.32
N SER A 219 9.91 8.72 22.01
CA SER A 219 9.72 7.63 22.98
C SER A 219 10.95 6.72 23.12
N THR A 220 11.82 6.69 22.12
CA THR A 220 13.00 5.81 22.06
C THR A 220 13.93 5.96 23.29
N PRO A 221 14.20 7.19 23.83
CA PRO A 221 15.00 7.31 25.03
C PRO A 221 14.44 6.54 26.22
N LYS A 222 13.11 6.51 26.39
CA LYS A 222 12.44 5.78 27.47
C LYS A 222 12.59 4.26 27.31
N TYR A 223 12.62 3.77 26.07
CA TYR A 223 12.89 2.35 25.78
C TYR A 223 14.33 1.98 26.11
N ASN A 224 15.30 2.86 25.77
CA ASN A 224 16.70 2.62 26.09
C ASN A 224 16.93 2.57 27.61
N LEU A 225 16.28 3.45 28.38
CA LEU A 225 16.33 3.38 29.84
C LEU A 225 15.79 2.05 30.39
N LEU A 226 14.83 1.41 29.72
CA LEU A 226 14.36 0.06 30.10
C LEU A 226 15.41 -1.00 29.75
N TYR A 227 16.00 -0.97 28.55
CA TYR A 227 17.09 -1.88 28.19
C TYR A 227 18.27 -1.78 29.15
N GLU A 228 18.68 -0.55 29.50
CA GLU A 228 19.74 -0.26 30.45
C GLU A 228 19.42 -0.78 31.85
N ALA A 229 18.18 -0.56 32.33
CA ALA A 229 17.73 -1.03 33.65
C ALA A 229 17.72 -2.57 33.77
N PHE A 230 17.50 -3.25 32.65
CA PHE A 230 17.60 -4.73 32.58
C PHE A 230 19.01 -5.24 32.32
N GLY A 231 19.94 -4.38 31.91
CA GLY A 231 21.27 -4.78 31.43
C GLY A 231 21.22 -5.51 30.10
N TRP A 232 20.19 -5.21 29.27
CA TRP A 232 20.01 -5.81 27.96
C TRP A 232 20.70 -5.01 26.87
N GLU A 233 21.09 -5.71 25.80
CA GLU A 233 21.61 -5.07 24.60
C GLU A 233 20.51 -4.25 23.91
N ILE A 234 20.82 -2.98 23.56
CA ILE A 234 19.90 -2.07 22.88
C ILE A 234 19.93 -2.40 21.38
N PRO A 235 18.77 -2.60 20.73
CA PRO A 235 18.73 -2.84 19.28
C PRO A 235 19.13 -1.59 18.49
N HIS A 236 19.56 -1.78 17.25
CA HIS A 236 19.75 -0.69 16.31
C HIS A 236 18.41 -0.09 15.88
N TYR A 237 18.33 1.22 15.82
CA TYR A 237 17.11 1.92 15.42
C TYR A 237 17.19 2.48 14.00
N ILE A 238 16.11 2.32 13.25
CA ILE A 238 15.93 2.83 11.91
C ILE A 238 14.53 3.47 11.84
N HIS A 239 14.46 4.78 11.99
CA HIS A 239 13.19 5.48 11.94
C HIS A 239 12.91 6.02 10.52
N MET A 240 11.65 5.95 10.11
CA MET A 240 11.17 6.34 8.79
C MET A 240 10.32 7.59 8.88
N THR A 241 10.49 8.49 7.92
CA THR A 241 9.63 9.67 7.77
C THR A 241 8.19 9.27 7.38
N PRO A 242 7.15 10.08 7.67
CA PRO A 242 5.79 9.77 7.27
C PRO A 242 5.61 9.84 5.74
N ILE A 243 4.56 9.19 5.24
CA ILE A 243 4.04 9.43 3.90
C ILE A 243 3.02 10.57 4.01
N MET A 244 3.22 11.59 3.19
CA MET A 244 2.37 12.78 3.15
C MET A 244 1.46 12.72 1.92
N ARG A 245 0.26 13.29 2.03
CA ARG A 245 -0.61 13.57 0.90
C ARG A 245 -0.15 14.79 0.12
N ASP A 246 0.27 15.81 0.86
CA ASP A 246 0.80 17.07 0.37
C ASP A 246 1.82 17.63 1.37
N ALA A 247 2.36 18.81 1.13
CA ALA A 247 3.41 19.40 1.99
C ALA A 247 3.01 19.60 3.46
N GLN A 248 1.71 19.60 3.79
CA GLN A 248 1.20 19.91 5.13
C GLN A 248 0.43 18.74 5.78
N HIS A 249 -0.13 17.84 5.00
CA HIS A 249 -1.05 16.81 5.49
C HIS A 249 -0.48 15.41 5.30
N LYS A 250 -0.52 14.61 6.37
CA LYS A 250 -0.21 13.18 6.28
C LYS A 250 -1.28 12.48 5.44
N LEU A 251 -0.85 11.48 4.69
CA LEU A 251 -1.78 10.56 4.03
C LEU A 251 -2.56 9.79 5.10
N SER A 252 -3.89 9.82 5.04
CA SER A 252 -4.75 9.23 6.04
C SER A 252 -5.88 8.39 5.41
N LYS A 253 -6.47 7.48 6.18
CA LYS A 253 -7.64 6.69 5.76
C LYS A 253 -8.86 7.55 5.35
N ARG A 254 -8.91 8.82 5.78
CA ARG A 254 -10.02 9.74 5.45
C ARG A 254 -9.89 10.38 4.07
N ASP A 255 -8.70 10.28 3.47
CA ASP A 255 -8.41 10.87 2.16
C ASP A 255 -8.84 9.96 0.99
N GLY A 256 -9.59 8.89 1.26
CA GLY A 256 -9.96 7.88 0.29
C GLY A 256 -8.88 6.81 0.19
N ASP A 257 -8.46 6.46 -0.99
CA ASP A 257 -7.55 5.38 -1.33
C ASP A 257 -6.18 5.42 -0.61
N ALA A 258 -6.11 4.79 0.52
CA ALA A 258 -4.89 4.74 1.32
C ALA A 258 -4.57 3.32 1.82
N SER A 259 -5.45 2.34 1.58
CA SER A 259 -5.19 0.95 1.92
C SER A 259 -4.69 0.16 0.69
N TYR A 260 -3.93 -0.89 0.97
CA TYR A 260 -3.50 -1.84 -0.07
C TYR A 260 -4.69 -2.39 -0.88
N ALA A 261 -5.76 -2.77 -0.19
CA ALA A 261 -6.95 -3.35 -0.81
C ALA A 261 -7.61 -2.38 -1.80
N ASP A 262 -7.69 -1.08 -1.46
CA ASP A 262 -8.29 -0.06 -2.34
C ASP A 262 -7.56 0.02 -3.69
N PHE A 263 -6.24 -0.09 -3.68
CA PHE A 263 -5.45 -0.07 -4.93
C PHE A 263 -5.61 -1.36 -5.74
N VAL A 264 -5.63 -2.52 -5.08
CA VAL A 264 -5.88 -3.79 -5.76
C VAL A 264 -7.27 -3.82 -6.39
N ASP A 265 -8.29 -3.36 -5.67
CA ASP A 265 -9.67 -3.26 -6.16
C ASP A 265 -9.82 -2.28 -7.34
N LYS A 266 -8.94 -1.29 -7.44
CA LYS A 266 -8.83 -0.40 -8.60
C LYS A 266 -8.10 -1.02 -9.78
N GLY A 267 -7.49 -2.18 -9.62
CA GLY A 267 -6.77 -2.88 -10.67
C GLY A 267 -5.30 -2.51 -10.81
N TYR A 268 -4.68 -1.98 -9.73
CA TYR A 268 -3.22 -1.88 -9.65
C TYR A 268 -2.62 -3.26 -9.39
N LEU A 269 -1.50 -3.54 -10.05
CA LEU A 269 -0.72 -4.74 -9.80
C LEU A 269 0.01 -4.64 -8.46
N LYS A 270 0.02 -5.73 -7.71
CA LYS A 270 0.69 -5.79 -6.40
C LYS A 270 2.19 -5.54 -6.49
N GLU A 271 2.83 -6.01 -7.55
CA GLU A 271 4.24 -5.81 -7.84
C GLU A 271 4.55 -4.31 -8.01
N ALA A 272 3.71 -3.59 -8.74
CA ALA A 272 3.84 -2.15 -8.92
C ALA A 272 3.63 -1.39 -7.60
N LEU A 273 2.66 -1.81 -6.77
CA LEU A 273 2.42 -1.23 -5.46
C LEU A 273 3.61 -1.43 -4.53
N VAL A 274 4.17 -2.63 -4.46
CA VAL A 274 5.36 -2.95 -3.65
C VAL A 274 6.55 -2.08 -4.07
N ASN A 275 6.83 -2.03 -5.37
CA ASN A 275 7.93 -1.22 -5.90
C ASN A 275 7.71 0.28 -5.60
N TYR A 276 6.52 0.80 -5.85
CA TYR A 276 6.20 2.20 -5.56
C TYR A 276 6.36 2.53 -4.07
N VAL A 277 5.82 1.68 -3.20
CA VAL A 277 5.92 1.83 -1.73
C VAL A 277 7.36 1.77 -1.26
N ALA A 278 8.21 0.94 -1.87
CA ALA A 278 9.63 0.89 -1.57
C ALA A 278 10.34 2.22 -1.87
N LEU A 279 9.98 2.89 -2.96
CA LEU A 279 10.56 4.17 -3.35
C LEU A 279 9.98 5.38 -2.57
N LEU A 280 8.96 5.19 -1.74
CA LEU A 280 8.43 6.25 -0.88
C LEU A 280 9.35 6.51 0.31
N GLY A 281 10.39 7.32 0.09
CA GLY A 281 11.35 7.70 1.12
C GLY A 281 12.61 6.85 1.15
N TRP A 282 12.86 6.09 0.10
CA TRP A 282 14.12 5.40 -0.16
C TRP A 282 14.53 5.58 -1.63
N ASN A 283 15.84 5.63 -1.88
CA ASN A 283 16.41 5.74 -3.22
C ASN A 283 17.57 4.74 -3.35
N PRO A 284 17.64 3.96 -4.43
CA PRO A 284 18.69 2.95 -4.64
C PRO A 284 20.09 3.53 -4.91
N GLY A 285 20.19 4.86 -5.12
CA GLY A 285 21.46 5.52 -5.47
C GLY A 285 21.76 5.53 -6.96
N ASP A 286 20.85 5.03 -7.78
CA ASP A 286 20.89 5.08 -9.23
C ASP A 286 19.55 5.55 -9.83
N ASP A 287 19.41 5.55 -11.16
CA ASP A 287 18.21 6.03 -11.86
C ASP A 287 17.14 4.94 -12.07
N ARG A 288 17.30 3.76 -11.51
CA ARG A 288 16.31 2.69 -11.63
C ARG A 288 15.08 3.00 -10.82
N GLU A 289 13.92 2.79 -11.43
CA GLU A 289 12.62 2.97 -10.79
C GLU A 289 11.76 1.69 -10.80
N ILE A 290 12.10 0.70 -11.62
CA ILE A 290 11.34 -0.55 -11.74
C ILE A 290 12.17 -1.69 -11.17
N PHE A 291 11.62 -2.38 -10.16
CA PHE A 291 12.26 -3.44 -9.40
C PHE A 291 11.29 -4.56 -9.08
N SER A 292 11.67 -5.78 -9.32
CA SER A 292 11.04 -6.94 -8.66
C SER A 292 11.31 -6.90 -7.14
N LEU A 293 10.55 -7.65 -6.37
CA LEU A 293 10.78 -7.77 -4.92
C LEU A 293 12.19 -8.33 -4.61
N SER A 294 12.69 -9.25 -5.44
CA SER A 294 14.05 -9.79 -5.28
C SER A 294 15.12 -8.71 -5.50
N GLU A 295 15.00 -7.92 -6.58
CA GLU A 295 15.91 -6.82 -6.85
C GLU A 295 15.86 -5.72 -5.78
N LEU A 296 14.67 -5.47 -5.19
CA LEU A 296 14.54 -4.59 -4.04
C LEU A 296 15.31 -5.14 -2.82
N CYS A 297 15.23 -6.44 -2.55
CA CYS A 297 16.02 -7.08 -1.47
C CYS A 297 17.53 -6.92 -1.70
N GLU A 298 17.98 -7.05 -2.94
CA GLU A 298 19.40 -6.90 -3.28
C GLU A 298 19.89 -5.45 -3.19
N ALA A 299 19.04 -4.50 -3.58
CA ALA A 299 19.40 -3.08 -3.66
C ALA A 299 19.20 -2.31 -2.35
N PHE A 300 18.39 -2.81 -1.42
CA PHE A 300 17.97 -2.04 -0.25
C PHE A 300 19.11 -1.81 0.73
N ASP A 301 19.46 -0.53 0.92
CA ASP A 301 20.41 -0.09 1.94
C ASP A 301 19.84 1.10 2.72
N VAL A 302 20.08 1.13 4.03
CA VAL A 302 19.59 2.19 4.93
C VAL A 302 20.14 3.56 4.55
N SER A 303 21.33 3.64 3.95
CA SER A 303 21.91 4.90 3.51
C SER A 303 21.09 5.61 2.42
N GLY A 304 20.27 4.86 1.67
CA GLY A 304 19.31 5.40 0.71
C GLY A 304 18.03 5.98 1.32
N MET A 305 17.82 5.85 2.64
CA MET A 305 16.61 6.35 3.30
C MET A 305 16.62 7.86 3.46
N SER A 306 15.51 8.50 3.09
CA SER A 306 15.33 9.95 3.16
C SER A 306 15.03 10.42 4.58
N LYS A 307 15.65 11.54 4.96
CA LYS A 307 15.35 12.28 6.20
C LYS A 307 14.13 13.22 6.05
N SER A 308 13.65 13.39 4.82
CA SER A 308 12.48 14.22 4.51
C SER A 308 11.25 13.36 4.24
N PRO A 309 10.05 13.79 4.60
CA PRO A 309 8.81 13.08 4.30
C PRO A 309 8.65 12.82 2.79
N ALA A 310 8.12 11.65 2.43
CA ALA A 310 7.78 11.33 1.06
C ALA A 310 6.34 11.79 0.75
N ILE A 311 6.14 12.42 -0.39
CA ILE A 311 4.79 12.80 -0.86
C ILE A 311 4.26 11.66 -1.74
N PHE A 312 3.04 11.22 -1.49
CA PHE A 312 2.34 10.24 -2.30
C PHE A 312 1.93 10.89 -3.64
N ASP A 313 2.44 10.34 -4.74
CA ASP A 313 2.16 10.79 -6.10
C ASP A 313 1.34 9.73 -6.85
N PRO A 314 0.02 9.92 -7.04
CA PRO A 314 -0.83 8.98 -7.77
C PRO A 314 -0.44 8.82 -9.24
N GLU A 315 0.05 9.89 -9.88
CA GLU A 315 0.45 9.83 -11.30
C GLU A 315 1.70 8.97 -11.48
N LYS A 316 2.68 9.11 -10.57
CA LYS A 316 3.87 8.26 -10.57
C LYS A 316 3.50 6.79 -10.33
N LEU A 317 2.61 6.49 -9.38
CA LEU A 317 2.11 5.13 -9.16
C LEU A 317 1.43 4.57 -10.42
N THR A 318 0.56 5.36 -11.03
CA THR A 318 -0.15 4.95 -12.26
C THR A 318 0.82 4.72 -13.43
N TRP A 319 1.81 5.58 -13.60
CA TRP A 319 2.87 5.40 -14.59
C TRP A 319 3.66 4.11 -14.34
N MET A 320 4.08 3.88 -13.10
CA MET A 320 4.81 2.69 -12.72
C MET A 320 3.98 1.42 -12.98
N ASN A 321 2.71 1.43 -12.60
CA ASN A 321 1.80 0.32 -12.85
C ASN A 321 1.67 0.00 -14.35
N ALA A 322 1.61 1.04 -15.19
CA ALA A 322 1.60 0.86 -16.64
C ALA A 322 2.86 0.15 -17.16
N GLN A 323 4.06 0.44 -16.58
CA GLN A 323 5.28 -0.27 -16.96
C GLN A 323 5.19 -1.77 -16.65
N TYR A 324 4.65 -2.12 -15.47
CA TYR A 324 4.44 -3.53 -15.12
C TYR A 324 3.42 -4.20 -16.02
N ILE A 325 2.29 -3.54 -16.32
CA ILE A 325 1.27 -4.07 -17.25
C ILE A 325 1.87 -4.33 -18.64
N MET A 326 2.67 -3.38 -19.17
CA MET A 326 3.32 -3.53 -20.48
C MET A 326 4.34 -4.68 -20.51
N ALA A 327 4.93 -5.02 -19.38
CA ALA A 327 5.91 -6.09 -19.24
C ALA A 327 5.30 -7.49 -19.03
N LEU A 328 3.99 -7.60 -18.77
CA LEU A 328 3.32 -8.89 -18.59
C LEU A 328 3.37 -9.71 -19.88
N SER A 329 3.47 -11.04 -19.74
CA SER A 329 3.15 -11.94 -20.84
C SER A 329 1.69 -11.79 -21.26
N LYS A 330 1.35 -12.19 -22.47
CA LYS A 330 -0.03 -12.18 -22.99
C LYS A 330 -0.99 -12.96 -22.06
N GLU A 331 -0.55 -14.11 -21.59
CA GLU A 331 -1.31 -14.98 -20.70
C GLU A 331 -1.57 -14.30 -19.34
N GLU A 332 -0.54 -13.67 -18.79
CA GLU A 332 -0.65 -12.93 -17.52
C GLU A 332 -1.54 -11.70 -17.68
N PHE A 333 -1.34 -10.90 -18.74
CA PHE A 333 -2.18 -9.75 -19.02
C PHE A 333 -3.65 -10.19 -19.14
N THR A 334 -3.95 -11.21 -19.93
CA THR A 334 -5.31 -11.72 -20.12
C THR A 334 -5.92 -12.20 -18.80
N ARG A 335 -5.16 -12.93 -18.00
CA ARG A 335 -5.59 -13.39 -16.66
C ARG A 335 -5.98 -12.20 -15.75
N HIS A 336 -5.16 -11.16 -15.70
CA HIS A 336 -5.45 -9.97 -14.91
C HIS A 336 -6.60 -9.13 -15.49
N ALA A 337 -6.73 -9.07 -16.80
CA ALA A 337 -7.77 -8.31 -17.48
C ALA A 337 -9.15 -8.99 -17.42
N MET A 338 -9.21 -10.33 -17.31
CA MET A 338 -10.45 -11.09 -17.42
C MET A 338 -11.59 -10.62 -16.52
N PRO A 339 -11.40 -10.35 -15.21
CA PRO A 339 -12.46 -9.81 -14.35
C PRO A 339 -13.04 -8.48 -14.86
N TRP A 340 -12.21 -7.68 -15.52
CA TRP A 340 -12.62 -6.40 -16.11
C TRP A 340 -13.31 -6.59 -17.46
N TYR A 341 -12.89 -7.58 -18.24
CA TYR A 341 -13.57 -7.99 -19.47
C TYR A 341 -14.98 -8.51 -19.19
N GLU A 342 -15.15 -9.32 -18.14
CA GLU A 342 -16.46 -9.81 -17.68
C GLU A 342 -17.35 -8.63 -17.26
N LYS A 343 -16.83 -7.72 -16.45
CA LYS A 343 -17.56 -6.53 -16.01
C LYS A 343 -17.94 -5.59 -17.18
N ALA A 344 -17.08 -5.49 -18.19
CA ALA A 344 -17.33 -4.71 -19.40
C ALA A 344 -18.21 -5.45 -20.45
N GLY A 345 -18.52 -6.73 -20.24
CA GLY A 345 -19.34 -7.53 -21.16
C GLY A 345 -18.60 -7.97 -22.44
N ILE A 346 -17.25 -7.98 -22.43
CA ILE A 346 -16.42 -8.32 -23.60
C ILE A 346 -15.60 -9.60 -23.42
N ALA A 347 -15.78 -10.33 -22.33
CA ALA A 347 -15.01 -11.55 -22.01
C ALA A 347 -15.21 -12.69 -23.04
N HIS A 348 -16.25 -12.61 -23.87
CA HIS A 348 -16.52 -13.58 -24.94
C HIS A 348 -15.78 -13.28 -26.26
N MET A 349 -15.15 -12.12 -26.36
CA MET A 349 -14.43 -11.67 -27.55
C MET A 349 -13.02 -12.28 -27.60
N ASP A 350 -12.38 -12.18 -28.77
CA ASP A 350 -11.02 -12.67 -28.99
C ASP A 350 -10.03 -11.98 -28.04
N THR A 351 -9.53 -12.73 -27.05
CA THR A 351 -8.62 -12.22 -26.01
C THR A 351 -7.25 -11.87 -26.56
N ASP A 352 -6.84 -12.46 -27.69
CA ASP A 352 -5.55 -12.17 -28.32
C ASP A 352 -5.57 -10.80 -28.96
N ILE A 353 -6.66 -10.47 -29.63
CA ILE A 353 -6.87 -9.14 -30.20
C ILE A 353 -7.03 -8.11 -29.08
N LEU A 354 -7.84 -8.41 -28.05
CA LEU A 354 -8.01 -7.54 -26.89
C LEU A 354 -6.67 -7.23 -26.19
N CYS A 355 -5.83 -8.26 -25.97
CA CYS A 355 -4.50 -8.07 -25.39
C CYS A 355 -3.66 -7.10 -26.25
N ARG A 356 -3.56 -7.39 -27.54
CA ARG A 356 -2.75 -6.61 -28.48
C ARG A 356 -3.14 -5.12 -28.56
N ILE A 357 -4.45 -4.82 -28.52
CA ILE A 357 -4.94 -3.44 -28.62
C ILE A 357 -4.97 -2.70 -27.28
N LEU A 358 -5.01 -3.41 -26.12
CA LEU A 358 -5.21 -2.80 -24.81
C LEU A 358 -3.93 -2.73 -23.97
N GLN A 359 -3.06 -3.75 -24.00
CA GLN A 359 -1.92 -3.86 -23.09
C GLN A 359 -1.02 -2.62 -23.08
N GLN A 360 -0.77 -2.03 -24.23
CA GLN A 360 0.06 -0.82 -24.36
C GLN A 360 -0.65 0.49 -24.00
N ARG A 361 -1.95 0.43 -23.65
CA ARG A 361 -2.79 1.61 -23.39
C ARG A 361 -3.41 1.62 -22.01
N VAL A 362 -3.58 0.46 -21.41
CA VAL A 362 -4.12 0.32 -20.06
C VAL A 362 -3.04 0.72 -19.05
N ARG A 363 -3.37 1.64 -18.17
CA ARG A 363 -2.48 2.08 -17.08
C ARG A 363 -2.87 1.43 -15.76
N VAL A 364 -4.19 1.17 -15.59
CA VAL A 364 -4.80 0.48 -14.45
C VAL A 364 -5.95 -0.37 -15.00
N PHE A 365 -6.12 -1.61 -14.56
CA PHE A 365 -7.11 -2.52 -15.16
C PHE A 365 -8.57 -2.03 -15.02
N ASN A 366 -8.90 -1.32 -13.96
CA ASN A 366 -10.24 -0.71 -13.77
C ASN A 366 -10.38 0.64 -14.48
N GLU A 367 -9.34 1.11 -15.13
CA GLU A 367 -9.37 2.39 -15.82
C GLU A 367 -10.17 2.28 -17.12
N ARG A 368 -11.39 2.78 -17.07
CA ARG A 368 -12.25 3.10 -18.21
C ARG A 368 -12.95 1.93 -18.91
N PRO A 369 -14.10 1.54 -18.39
CA PRO A 369 -15.14 0.97 -19.24
C PRO A 369 -15.31 1.72 -20.55
N ASP A 370 -15.13 3.05 -20.53
CA ASP A 370 -15.25 3.96 -21.68
C ASP A 370 -14.27 3.70 -22.82
N MET A 371 -13.14 3.03 -22.55
CA MET A 371 -12.17 2.69 -23.60
C MET A 371 -12.70 1.60 -24.52
N VAL A 372 -13.55 0.71 -24.02
CA VAL A 372 -14.09 -0.47 -24.72
C VAL A 372 -15.61 -0.53 -24.78
N ASP A 373 -16.33 0.47 -24.22
CA ASP A 373 -17.80 0.52 -24.17
C ASP A 373 -18.43 0.43 -25.56
N PHE A 374 -17.78 1.02 -26.57
CA PHE A 374 -18.24 0.95 -27.96
C PHE A 374 -18.24 -0.49 -28.52
N LEU A 375 -17.48 -1.42 -27.94
CA LEU A 375 -17.51 -2.83 -28.38
C LEU A 375 -18.84 -3.49 -28.03
N THR A 376 -19.45 -3.11 -26.93
CA THR A 376 -20.75 -3.67 -26.52
C THR A 376 -21.95 -2.86 -26.98
N ARG A 377 -21.78 -1.54 -27.15
CA ARG A 377 -22.86 -0.65 -27.55
C ARG A 377 -22.36 0.51 -28.41
N LEU A 378 -22.91 0.69 -29.56
CA LEU A 378 -22.71 1.91 -30.37
C LEU A 378 -23.57 3.04 -29.76
N ASP A 379 -22.97 4.19 -29.51
CA ASP A 379 -23.73 5.42 -29.31
C ASP A 379 -24.21 5.94 -30.68
N GLU A 380 -25.42 5.60 -31.06
CA GLU A 380 -25.99 6.00 -32.37
C GLU A 380 -26.18 7.52 -32.51
N GLY A 381 -26.04 8.28 -31.41
CA GLY A 381 -26.05 9.74 -31.41
C GLY A 381 -24.73 10.41 -31.78
N TYR A 382 -23.68 9.65 -32.11
CA TYR A 382 -22.36 10.22 -32.38
C TYR A 382 -22.37 11.24 -33.52
N ASP A 383 -21.49 12.26 -33.39
CA ASP A 383 -21.39 13.37 -34.33
C ASP A 383 -20.77 12.94 -35.67
N THR A 384 -21.42 13.29 -36.78
CA THR A 384 -20.90 13.03 -38.14
C THR A 384 -19.62 13.81 -38.44
N ALA A 385 -19.32 14.89 -37.71
CA ALA A 385 -18.02 15.57 -37.79
C ALA A 385 -16.82 14.65 -37.55
N LEU A 386 -16.98 13.53 -36.83
CA LEU A 386 -15.96 12.51 -36.62
C LEU A 386 -15.44 11.87 -37.92
N PHE A 387 -16.24 11.85 -38.97
CA PHE A 387 -15.83 11.33 -40.27
C PHE A 387 -14.78 12.23 -40.96
N THR A 388 -14.68 13.49 -40.55
CA THR A 388 -13.71 14.44 -41.11
C THR A 388 -12.37 14.27 -40.43
N ASN A 389 -11.32 13.95 -41.21
CA ASN A 389 -9.95 13.82 -40.71
C ASN A 389 -8.93 14.29 -41.76
N LYS A 390 -8.21 15.37 -41.44
CA LYS A 390 -7.19 15.96 -42.31
C LYS A 390 -6.06 15.00 -42.67
N LYS A 391 -5.59 14.18 -41.68
CA LYS A 391 -4.50 13.23 -41.87
C LYS A 391 -4.90 12.08 -42.78
N SER A 392 -6.13 11.60 -42.64
CA SER A 392 -6.73 10.55 -43.46
C SER A 392 -7.31 11.11 -44.78
N LYS A 393 -7.35 12.42 -44.94
CA LYS A 393 -7.96 13.11 -46.11
C LYS A 393 -9.42 12.71 -46.33
N THR A 394 -10.21 12.67 -45.25
CA THR A 394 -11.62 12.34 -45.27
C THR A 394 -12.47 13.54 -44.86
N ASP A 395 -13.65 13.63 -45.44
CA ASP A 395 -14.78 14.45 -45.06
C ASP A 395 -16.05 13.61 -45.15
N SER A 396 -17.22 14.21 -44.98
CA SER A 396 -18.50 13.51 -45.06
C SER A 396 -18.75 12.90 -46.46
N ALA A 397 -18.35 13.57 -47.53
CA ALA A 397 -18.57 13.11 -48.91
C ALA A 397 -17.68 11.89 -49.22
N VAL A 398 -16.37 12.00 -48.94
CA VAL A 398 -15.41 10.89 -49.11
C VAL A 398 -15.80 9.71 -48.23
N SER A 399 -16.23 9.97 -46.97
CA SER A 399 -16.63 8.91 -46.06
C SER A 399 -17.87 8.15 -46.50
N LYS A 400 -18.85 8.87 -47.09
CA LYS A 400 -20.03 8.28 -47.71
C LYS A 400 -19.63 7.36 -48.87
N GLU A 401 -18.82 7.84 -49.82
CA GLU A 401 -18.34 7.05 -50.96
C GLU A 401 -17.60 5.77 -50.49
N VAL A 402 -16.75 5.88 -49.46
CA VAL A 402 -16.05 4.75 -48.91
C VAL A 402 -17.02 3.73 -48.31
N LEU A 403 -18.00 4.15 -47.52
CA LEU A 403 -18.96 3.21 -46.93
C LEU A 403 -19.86 2.54 -47.99
N GLU A 404 -20.32 3.30 -49.01
CA GLU A 404 -21.07 2.75 -50.14
C GLU A 404 -20.27 1.66 -50.88
N MET A 405 -18.96 1.82 -50.99
CA MET A 405 -18.07 0.87 -51.67
C MET A 405 -17.75 -0.32 -50.80
N VAL A 406 -17.48 -0.13 -49.48
CA VAL A 406 -17.01 -1.18 -48.58
C VAL A 406 -18.13 -2.11 -48.15
N ILE A 407 -19.34 -1.61 -47.89
CA ILE A 407 -20.45 -2.41 -47.35
C ILE A 407 -20.77 -3.63 -48.24
N PRO A 408 -21.01 -3.52 -49.57
CA PRO A 408 -21.37 -4.69 -50.38
C PRO A 408 -20.21 -5.71 -50.45
N VAL A 409 -18.97 -5.25 -50.43
CA VAL A 409 -17.80 -6.16 -50.46
C VAL A 409 -17.68 -6.96 -49.16
N LEU A 410 -17.81 -6.31 -48.03
CA LEU A 410 -17.75 -6.99 -46.71
C LEU A 410 -18.96 -7.91 -46.51
N GLU A 411 -20.14 -7.54 -46.98
CA GLU A 411 -21.35 -8.36 -46.94
C GLU A 411 -21.18 -9.70 -47.70
N ALA A 412 -20.45 -9.68 -48.82
CA ALA A 412 -20.21 -10.82 -49.67
C ALA A 412 -19.08 -11.75 -49.17
N LEU A 413 -18.33 -11.38 -48.14
CA LEU A 413 -17.23 -12.21 -47.64
C LEU A 413 -17.74 -13.58 -47.13
N PRO A 414 -17.09 -14.68 -47.57
CA PRO A 414 -17.49 -16.06 -47.18
C PRO A 414 -17.16 -16.39 -45.72
N ASP A 415 -16.19 -15.72 -45.16
CA ASP A 415 -15.71 -15.90 -43.79
C ASP A 415 -15.39 -14.57 -43.13
N TRP A 416 -15.18 -14.57 -41.81
CA TRP A 416 -14.95 -13.34 -41.04
C TRP A 416 -13.80 -13.51 -40.06
N ASN A 417 -12.59 -13.16 -40.49
CA ASN A 417 -11.36 -13.23 -39.71
C ASN A 417 -10.44 -12.04 -40.03
N GLU A 418 -9.39 -11.87 -39.23
CA GLU A 418 -8.49 -10.73 -39.33
C GLU A 418 -7.76 -10.66 -40.67
N GLU A 419 -7.25 -11.78 -41.14
CA GLU A 419 -6.48 -11.87 -42.40
C GLU A 419 -7.35 -11.48 -43.59
N LEU A 420 -8.56 -12.05 -43.69
CA LEU A 420 -9.47 -11.78 -44.79
C LEU A 420 -9.96 -10.34 -44.76
N LEU A 421 -10.28 -9.78 -43.60
CA LEU A 421 -10.65 -8.37 -43.46
C LEU A 421 -9.53 -7.43 -43.86
N HIS A 422 -8.30 -7.76 -43.41
CA HIS A 422 -7.10 -6.99 -43.74
C HIS A 422 -6.87 -6.99 -45.25
N ASP A 423 -6.79 -8.15 -45.86
CA ASP A 423 -6.49 -8.27 -47.29
C ASP A 423 -7.57 -7.63 -48.16
N THR A 424 -8.84 -7.77 -47.76
CA THR A 424 -9.95 -7.14 -48.44
C THR A 424 -9.87 -5.61 -48.37
N LEU A 425 -9.78 -5.03 -47.19
CA LEU A 425 -9.81 -3.58 -47.00
C LEU A 425 -8.55 -2.89 -47.54
N ILE A 426 -7.38 -3.53 -47.34
CA ILE A 426 -6.12 -2.98 -47.88
C ILE A 426 -6.05 -3.13 -49.40
N GLY A 427 -6.50 -4.29 -49.92
CA GLY A 427 -6.63 -4.52 -51.36
C GLY A 427 -7.53 -3.50 -52.07
N MET A 428 -8.71 -3.25 -51.50
CA MET A 428 -9.62 -2.23 -51.99
C MET A 428 -8.98 -0.83 -52.00
N ALA A 429 -8.26 -0.45 -50.94
CA ALA A 429 -7.56 0.83 -50.89
C ALA A 429 -6.52 0.94 -52.03
N ALA A 430 -5.77 -0.09 -52.28
CA ALA A 430 -4.74 -0.16 -53.32
C ALA A 430 -5.37 -0.09 -54.73
N GLU A 431 -6.43 -0.87 -55.01
CA GLU A 431 -7.15 -0.89 -56.29
C GLU A 431 -7.75 0.49 -56.65
N LYS A 432 -8.23 1.21 -55.64
CA LYS A 432 -8.80 2.57 -55.82
C LYS A 432 -7.75 3.68 -55.77
N GLY A 433 -6.48 3.37 -55.60
CA GLY A 433 -5.39 4.34 -55.45
C GLY A 433 -5.55 5.24 -54.23
N MET A 434 -6.26 4.75 -53.18
CA MET A 434 -6.50 5.46 -51.93
C MET A 434 -5.41 5.12 -50.91
N LYS A 435 -5.13 6.04 -49.98
CA LYS A 435 -4.34 5.70 -48.80
C LYS A 435 -5.16 4.81 -47.87
N ASN A 436 -4.55 3.86 -47.21
CA ASN A 436 -5.20 2.97 -46.23
C ASN A 436 -6.02 3.76 -45.20
N GLY A 437 -5.47 4.89 -44.68
CA GLY A 437 -6.17 5.71 -43.70
C GLY A 437 -7.44 6.38 -44.29
N THR A 438 -7.49 6.67 -45.59
CA THR A 438 -8.67 7.25 -46.26
C THR A 438 -9.82 6.24 -46.29
N LEU A 439 -9.54 4.95 -46.49
CA LEU A 439 -10.53 3.88 -46.44
C LEU A 439 -10.88 3.45 -45.03
N LEU A 440 -9.85 3.21 -44.18
CA LEU A 440 -10.06 2.62 -42.84
C LEU A 440 -10.68 3.61 -41.86
N TRP A 441 -10.48 4.93 -42.02
CA TRP A 441 -11.01 5.92 -41.08
C TRP A 441 -12.55 5.93 -41.04
N PRO A 442 -13.27 6.07 -42.16
CA PRO A 442 -14.73 6.04 -42.16
C PRO A 442 -15.30 4.72 -41.63
N VAL A 443 -14.68 3.58 -41.98
CA VAL A 443 -15.08 2.26 -41.52
C VAL A 443 -14.96 2.19 -39.99
N ARG A 444 -13.84 2.63 -39.42
CA ARG A 444 -13.63 2.65 -37.98
C ARG A 444 -14.61 3.58 -37.25
N ILE A 445 -14.81 4.78 -37.76
CA ILE A 445 -15.77 5.75 -37.17
C ILE A 445 -17.19 5.18 -37.18
N ALA A 446 -17.63 4.59 -38.27
CA ALA A 446 -18.97 4.01 -38.36
C ALA A 446 -19.17 2.88 -37.35
N MET A 447 -18.13 2.04 -37.12
CA MET A 447 -18.18 0.95 -36.16
C MET A 447 -18.11 1.39 -34.71
N ALA A 448 -17.33 2.44 -34.40
CA ALA A 448 -17.02 2.81 -33.03
C ALA A 448 -17.76 4.06 -32.52
N GLY A 449 -18.15 4.98 -33.39
CA GLY A 449 -18.71 6.27 -33.01
C GLY A 449 -17.74 7.17 -32.23
N LYS A 450 -16.42 6.90 -32.30
CA LYS A 450 -15.39 7.58 -31.51
C LYS A 450 -14.18 7.97 -32.35
N ALA A 451 -13.63 9.15 -32.07
CA ALA A 451 -12.42 9.64 -32.74
C ALA A 451 -11.18 8.81 -32.37
N VAL A 452 -11.11 8.31 -31.16
CA VAL A 452 -10.00 7.52 -30.61
C VAL A 452 -10.50 6.17 -30.11
N THR A 453 -9.88 5.11 -30.58
CA THR A 453 -10.18 3.72 -30.18
C THR A 453 -8.88 2.97 -29.91
N PRO A 454 -8.86 1.94 -29.06
CA PRO A 454 -7.67 1.13 -28.81
C PRO A 454 -7.25 0.32 -30.05
N GLY A 455 -8.18 -0.11 -30.90
CA GLY A 455 -7.93 -0.84 -32.15
C GLY A 455 -8.22 -0.02 -33.41
N GLY A 456 -7.79 -0.53 -34.56
CA GLY A 456 -8.14 -0.04 -35.89
C GLY A 456 -9.43 -0.66 -36.41
N ALA A 457 -9.77 -0.36 -37.68
CA ALA A 457 -11.00 -0.87 -38.31
C ALA A 457 -11.04 -2.39 -38.41
N ILE A 458 -9.90 -3.02 -38.62
CA ILE A 458 -9.77 -4.48 -38.80
C ILE A 458 -10.02 -5.18 -37.48
N GLU A 459 -9.26 -4.86 -36.44
CA GLU A 459 -9.38 -5.44 -35.11
C GLU A 459 -10.78 -5.24 -34.51
N ILE A 460 -11.34 -4.05 -34.66
CA ILE A 460 -12.70 -3.74 -34.19
C ILE A 460 -13.74 -4.58 -34.97
N GLY A 461 -13.59 -4.69 -36.29
CA GLY A 461 -14.48 -5.50 -37.12
C GLY A 461 -14.49 -6.98 -36.73
N VAL A 462 -13.32 -7.55 -36.41
CA VAL A 462 -13.22 -8.93 -35.91
C VAL A 462 -13.91 -9.08 -34.56
N LEU A 463 -13.65 -8.17 -33.62
CA LEU A 463 -14.22 -8.21 -32.25
C LEU A 463 -15.74 -8.07 -32.26
N LEU A 464 -16.30 -7.25 -33.14
CA LEU A 464 -17.75 -7.05 -33.29
C LEU A 464 -18.43 -8.24 -33.99
N GLY A 465 -17.70 -8.95 -34.84
CA GLY A 465 -18.26 -9.94 -35.72
C GLY A 465 -18.98 -9.34 -36.94
N LYS A 466 -19.32 -10.19 -37.91
CA LYS A 466 -19.88 -9.74 -39.23
C LYS A 466 -21.19 -8.98 -39.08
N ASP A 467 -22.15 -9.56 -38.35
CA ASP A 467 -23.52 -8.99 -38.30
C ASP A 467 -23.54 -7.61 -37.65
N GLU A 468 -22.86 -7.46 -36.50
CA GLU A 468 -22.80 -6.17 -35.80
C GLU A 468 -21.98 -5.13 -36.58
N THR A 469 -20.88 -5.56 -37.18
CA THR A 469 -20.10 -4.66 -38.08
C THR A 469 -20.97 -4.12 -39.20
N MET A 470 -21.68 -5.01 -39.93
CA MET A 470 -22.54 -4.61 -41.04
C MET A 470 -23.68 -3.71 -40.59
N ARG A 471 -24.30 -3.98 -39.45
CA ARG A 471 -25.33 -3.12 -38.85
C ARG A 471 -24.79 -1.69 -38.62
N ARG A 472 -23.62 -1.56 -38.00
CA ARG A 472 -23.02 -0.25 -37.69
C ARG A 472 -22.55 0.51 -38.91
N LEU A 473 -21.99 -0.16 -39.90
CA LEU A 473 -21.60 0.47 -41.16
C LEU A 473 -22.81 1.07 -41.89
N LYS A 474 -23.96 0.35 -41.92
CA LYS A 474 -25.20 0.83 -42.50
C LYS A 474 -25.74 2.08 -41.76
N ILE A 475 -25.74 2.08 -40.42
CA ILE A 475 -26.08 3.25 -39.61
C ILE A 475 -25.15 4.43 -39.93
N GLY A 476 -23.82 4.19 -40.02
CA GLY A 476 -22.88 5.23 -40.41
C GLY A 476 -23.13 5.83 -41.77
N LEU A 477 -23.50 5.00 -42.73
CA LEU A 477 -23.87 5.45 -44.08
C LEU A 477 -25.16 6.27 -44.07
N GLU A 478 -26.21 5.86 -43.36
CA GLU A 478 -27.46 6.58 -43.18
C GLU A 478 -27.25 7.98 -42.59
N LYS A 479 -26.33 8.12 -41.63
CA LYS A 479 -26.00 9.42 -41.05
C LYS A 479 -25.31 10.39 -42.00
N LEU A 480 -24.74 9.91 -43.07
CA LEU A 480 -24.06 10.71 -44.11
C LEU A 480 -24.94 11.03 -45.34
N GLN A 481 -26.19 10.53 -45.34
CA GLN A 481 -27.18 10.86 -46.36
C GLN A 481 -27.78 12.24 -46.12
#